data_b010e1eafdfb2dac641759a2910997df
#
_entry.id   b010e1eafdfb2dac641759a2910997df
#
_cell.length_a   1.000
_cell.length_b   1.000
_cell.length_c   1.000
_cell.angle_alpha   90.00
_cell.angle_beta   90.00
_cell.angle_gamma   90.00
#
_symmetry.space_group_name_H-M   'P 1'
#
loop_
_entity.id
_entity.type
_entity.pdbx_description
1 polymer ?
#
loop_
_entity_poly.entity_id
_entity_poly.type
_entity_poly.pdbx_seq_one_letter_code
_entity_poly.pdbx_strand_id
1 'polypeptide(L)'
;MELTVRSILKQTVLPDEIVIADDGSGEETKKAIERLQRECILPIIHVWHPDEGFQRTVIMNKAIARANGEYILQVDGDVLLARNFVKDHLELAEKNHFVCGSRILLEPKITEKILKKEKFPPPFWKMPLGFVLNSLRSRILRRYMAKRYARSIGHMRGCNMAFWKEDVIKVNGYNEDLLQWGHEDSEFAYRMHFAGIEKKALKGGGCVYHLYHKQAPRDNEERHNQELSKVISGKVKWCENGIDKYITKKDK
;
A
#
# COMPACT_ATOMS: atom_id res chain seq x y z
N MET A 1 8.76 -2.61 9.95
CA MET A 1 9.47 -2.46 8.68
C MET A 1 10.36 -3.68 8.37
N GLU A 2 11.39 -4.06 9.16
CA GLU A 2 12.27 -5.20 8.84
C GLU A 2 11.52 -6.52 8.56
N LEU A 3 10.51 -6.84 9.36
CA LEU A 3 9.68 -8.04 9.13
C LEU A 3 8.88 -7.97 7.83
N THR A 4 8.46 -6.78 7.43
CA THR A 4 7.80 -6.55 6.14
C THR A 4 8.75 -6.88 5.00
N VAL A 5 9.98 -6.32 5.02
CA VAL A 5 11.01 -6.61 4.02
C VAL A 5 11.34 -8.11 3.99
N ARG A 6 11.53 -8.76 5.16
CA ARG A 6 11.75 -10.21 5.23
C ARG A 6 10.59 -11.02 4.64
N SER A 7 9.35 -10.53 4.73
CA SER A 7 8.19 -11.19 4.11
C SER A 7 8.15 -10.99 2.59
N ILE A 8 8.68 -9.87 2.08
CA ILE A 8 8.88 -9.64 0.64
C ILE A 8 9.91 -10.62 0.09
N LEU A 9 11.03 -10.83 0.77
CA LEU A 9 12.07 -11.77 0.34
C LEU A 9 11.63 -13.25 0.33
N LYS A 10 10.51 -13.57 0.99
CA LYS A 10 9.91 -14.92 1.00
C LYS A 10 8.81 -15.11 -0.05
N GLN A 11 8.60 -14.17 -0.94
CA GLN A 11 7.59 -14.27 -1.99
C GLN A 11 7.96 -15.35 -3.03
N THR A 12 6.95 -15.96 -3.63
CA THR A 12 7.14 -16.94 -4.74
C THR A 12 7.52 -16.28 -6.06
N VAL A 13 7.22 -15.00 -6.20
CA VAL A 13 7.67 -14.10 -7.26
C VAL A 13 8.23 -12.88 -6.55
N LEU A 14 9.50 -12.60 -6.72
CA LEU A 14 10.13 -11.43 -6.12
C LEU A 14 9.81 -10.18 -6.94
N PRO A 15 9.68 -8.99 -6.30
CA PRO A 15 9.70 -7.74 -7.03
C PRO A 15 11.11 -7.43 -7.54
N ASP A 16 11.22 -6.49 -8.47
CA ASP A 16 12.52 -6.06 -9.01
C ASP A 16 13.28 -5.16 -8.04
N GLU A 17 12.57 -4.44 -7.19
CA GLU A 17 13.13 -3.53 -6.19
C GLU A 17 12.19 -3.35 -4.98
N ILE A 18 12.71 -2.81 -3.91
CA ILE A 18 11.96 -2.37 -2.73
C ILE A 18 12.25 -0.89 -2.52
N VAL A 19 11.21 -0.05 -2.51
CA VAL A 19 11.33 1.36 -2.17
C VAL A 19 10.76 1.57 -0.77
N ILE A 20 11.58 2.04 0.16
CA ILE A 20 11.19 2.36 1.53
C ILE A 20 10.90 3.86 1.59
N ALA A 21 9.61 4.18 1.76
CA ALA A 21 9.11 5.53 2.00
C ALA A 21 9.18 5.81 3.51
N ASP A 22 10.07 6.68 3.93
CA ASP A 22 10.40 6.94 5.34
C ASP A 22 10.06 8.39 5.70
N ASP A 23 8.98 8.55 6.45
CA ASP A 23 8.41 9.83 6.87
C ASP A 23 9.12 10.37 8.12
N GLY A 24 10.42 10.66 7.99
CA GLY A 24 11.19 11.34 8.99
C GLY A 24 11.74 10.49 10.14
N SER A 25 11.89 9.17 9.96
CA SER A 25 12.48 8.33 11.01
C SER A 25 13.94 8.72 11.33
N GLY A 26 14.36 8.42 12.58
CA GLY A 26 15.69 8.71 13.06
C GLY A 26 16.77 7.68 12.69
N GLU A 27 17.97 7.89 13.23
CA GLU A 27 19.19 7.12 12.92
C GLU A 27 19.07 5.62 13.13
N GLU A 28 18.25 5.14 14.07
CA GLU A 28 18.07 3.69 14.30
C GLU A 28 17.42 3.02 13.09
N THR A 29 16.37 3.66 12.53
CA THR A 29 15.70 3.18 11.32
C THR A 29 16.64 3.23 10.12
N LYS A 30 17.39 4.30 9.95
CA LYS A 30 18.38 4.45 8.90
C LYS A 30 19.42 3.31 8.94
N LYS A 31 20.00 3.04 10.12
CA LYS A 31 20.95 1.92 10.31
C LYS A 31 20.34 0.56 9.98
N ALA A 32 19.06 0.36 10.35
CA ALA A 32 18.35 -0.86 10.01
C ALA A 32 18.17 -1.01 8.49
N ILE A 33 17.82 0.08 7.79
CA ILE A 33 17.70 0.09 6.32
C ILE A 33 19.05 -0.15 5.65
N GLU A 34 20.12 0.50 6.10
CA GLU A 34 21.48 0.29 5.57
C GLU A 34 21.95 -1.17 5.76
N ARG A 35 21.57 -1.81 6.88
CA ARG A 35 21.83 -3.24 7.08
C ARG A 35 21.05 -4.08 6.06
N LEU A 36 19.75 -3.81 5.87
CA LEU A 36 18.94 -4.50 4.89
C LEU A 36 19.47 -4.32 3.47
N GLN A 37 19.95 -3.12 3.09
CA GLN A 37 20.55 -2.87 1.79
C GLN A 37 21.79 -3.73 1.53
N ARG A 38 22.58 -4.02 2.57
CA ARG A 38 23.77 -4.90 2.46
C ARG A 38 23.41 -6.40 2.44
N GLU A 39 22.35 -6.80 3.13
CA GLU A 39 21.98 -8.21 3.32
C GLU A 39 20.99 -8.71 2.25
N CYS A 40 20.21 -7.82 1.64
CA CYS A 40 19.18 -8.19 0.69
C CYS A 40 19.72 -8.43 -0.72
N ILE A 41 19.17 -9.45 -1.38
CA ILE A 41 19.45 -9.75 -2.79
C ILE A 41 18.76 -8.80 -3.77
N LEU A 42 17.74 -8.06 -3.30
CA LEU A 42 17.00 -7.06 -4.08
C LEU A 42 17.55 -5.66 -3.81
N PRO A 43 17.56 -4.79 -4.80
CA PRO A 43 17.84 -3.37 -4.60
C PRO A 43 16.84 -2.77 -3.60
N ILE A 44 17.33 -2.08 -2.59
CA ILE A 44 16.51 -1.29 -1.65
C ILE A 44 16.83 0.17 -1.84
N ILE A 45 15.83 0.95 -2.23
CA ILE A 45 15.91 2.40 -2.36
C ILE A 45 15.30 3.00 -1.10
N HIS A 46 16.06 3.79 -0.36
CA HIS A 46 15.60 4.54 0.81
C HIS A 46 15.24 5.97 0.38
N VAL A 47 13.97 6.32 0.51
CA VAL A 47 13.46 7.68 0.28
C VAL A 47 13.06 8.23 1.64
N TRP A 48 13.73 9.29 2.03
CA TRP A 48 13.59 9.92 3.34
C TRP A 48 13.43 11.43 3.22
N HIS A 49 12.78 12.05 4.17
CA HIS A 49 12.76 13.50 4.39
C HIS A 49 12.76 13.79 5.90
N PRO A 50 13.12 15.03 6.33
CA PRO A 50 13.07 15.42 7.73
C PRO A 50 11.68 15.23 8.32
N ASP A 51 11.63 14.92 9.64
CA ASP A 51 10.37 14.84 10.39
C ASP A 51 9.76 16.24 10.57
N GLU A 52 8.70 16.50 9.85
CA GLU A 52 7.86 17.70 9.94
C GLU A 52 6.42 17.32 10.30
N GLY A 53 6.26 16.24 11.06
CA GLY A 53 4.99 15.63 11.41
C GLY A 53 4.55 14.61 10.37
N PHE A 54 3.31 14.15 10.48
CA PHE A 54 2.80 13.07 9.62
C PHE A 54 2.56 13.56 8.18
N GLN A 55 3.48 13.26 7.26
CA GLN A 55 3.45 13.66 5.85
C GLN A 55 3.41 12.45 4.90
N ARG A 56 2.57 11.47 5.21
CA ARG A 56 2.47 10.20 4.46
C ARG A 56 2.27 10.41 2.95
N THR A 57 1.40 11.33 2.54
CA THR A 57 1.13 11.61 1.11
C THR A 57 2.36 12.16 0.38
N VAL A 58 3.14 13.01 1.04
CA VAL A 58 4.38 13.59 0.53
C VAL A 58 5.43 12.51 0.29
N ILE A 59 5.70 11.69 1.32
CA ILE A 59 6.74 10.65 1.20
C ILE A 59 6.34 9.56 0.20
N MET A 60 5.05 9.24 0.09
CA MET A 60 4.54 8.30 -0.91
C MET A 60 4.75 8.81 -2.34
N ASN A 61 4.45 10.08 -2.62
CA ASN A 61 4.72 10.69 -3.93
C ASN A 61 6.21 10.67 -4.26
N LYS A 62 7.08 11.04 -3.31
CA LYS A 62 8.54 10.97 -3.49
C LYS A 62 9.01 9.53 -3.79
N ALA A 63 8.46 8.54 -3.07
CA ALA A 63 8.81 7.14 -3.26
C ALA A 63 8.34 6.61 -4.62
N ILE A 64 7.11 6.93 -5.03
CA ILE A 64 6.57 6.54 -6.35
C ILE A 64 7.39 7.19 -7.47
N ALA A 65 7.76 8.46 -7.35
CA ALA A 65 8.60 9.14 -8.33
C ALA A 65 9.98 8.45 -8.48
N ARG A 66 10.59 8.00 -7.36
CA ARG A 66 11.90 7.32 -7.33
C ARG A 66 11.85 5.86 -7.78
N ALA A 67 10.68 5.23 -7.78
CA ALA A 67 10.54 3.85 -8.24
C ALA A 67 10.90 3.72 -9.73
N ASN A 68 11.69 2.68 -10.07
CA ASN A 68 12.03 2.34 -11.45
C ASN A 68 10.98 1.42 -12.08
N GLY A 69 10.28 0.63 -11.27
CA GLY A 69 9.24 -0.28 -11.72
C GLY A 69 7.99 0.43 -12.27
N GLU A 70 7.41 -0.12 -13.33
CA GLU A 70 6.18 0.42 -13.94
C GLU A 70 4.92 0.08 -13.13
N TYR A 71 4.90 -1.08 -12.46
CA TYR A 71 3.79 -1.55 -11.65
C TYR A 71 4.19 -1.56 -10.17
N ILE A 72 3.50 -0.77 -9.38
CA ILE A 72 3.82 -0.51 -7.98
C ILE A 72 2.87 -1.29 -7.08
N LEU A 73 3.44 -2.04 -6.12
CA LEU A 73 2.73 -2.68 -5.03
C LEU A 73 2.98 -1.88 -3.76
N GLN A 74 1.95 -1.20 -3.27
CA GLN A 74 2.02 -0.38 -2.07
C GLN A 74 1.58 -1.16 -0.86
N VAL A 75 2.40 -1.13 0.18
CA VAL A 75 2.13 -1.75 1.49
C VAL A 75 2.64 -0.85 2.62
N ASP A 76 2.05 -0.98 3.80
CA ASP A 76 2.55 -0.27 4.99
C ASP A 76 3.76 -1.01 5.61
N GLY A 77 4.57 -0.30 6.39
CA GLY A 77 5.78 -0.84 7.02
C GLY A 77 5.53 -1.82 8.18
N ASP A 78 4.29 -2.00 8.58
CA ASP A 78 3.85 -2.86 9.69
C ASP A 78 2.98 -4.04 9.25
N VAL A 79 3.04 -4.39 7.97
CA VAL A 79 2.33 -5.56 7.43
C VAL A 79 3.28 -6.69 7.08
N LEU A 80 2.76 -7.92 7.13
CA LEU A 80 3.43 -9.12 6.65
C LEU A 80 2.67 -9.66 5.45
N LEU A 81 3.38 -9.96 4.38
CA LEU A 81 2.77 -10.37 3.12
C LEU A 81 2.52 -11.88 3.09
N ALA A 82 1.36 -12.30 2.60
CA ALA A 82 1.12 -13.69 2.26
C ALA A 82 2.09 -14.15 1.18
N ARG A 83 2.54 -15.42 1.23
CA ARG A 83 3.62 -15.97 0.38
C ARG A 83 3.46 -15.75 -1.13
N ASN A 84 2.25 -15.60 -1.61
CA ASN A 84 1.96 -15.37 -3.04
C ASN A 84 1.44 -13.96 -3.32
N PHE A 85 1.69 -12.99 -2.43
CA PHE A 85 1.16 -11.64 -2.53
C PHE A 85 1.50 -10.98 -3.86
N VAL A 86 2.78 -10.93 -4.23
CA VAL A 86 3.25 -10.35 -5.49
C VAL A 86 2.61 -11.07 -6.69
N LYS A 87 2.67 -12.40 -6.71
CA LYS A 87 2.07 -13.22 -7.77
C LYS A 87 0.58 -12.96 -7.96
N ASP A 88 -0.17 -12.88 -6.85
CA ASP A 88 -1.62 -12.71 -6.88
C ASP A 88 -2.02 -11.30 -7.36
N HIS A 89 -1.22 -10.26 -7.06
CA HIS A 89 -1.38 -8.92 -7.63
C HIS A 89 -1.09 -8.91 -9.13
N LEU A 90 0.02 -9.51 -9.56
CA LEU A 90 0.38 -9.58 -10.98
C LEU A 90 -0.66 -10.33 -11.82
N GLU A 91 -1.36 -11.33 -11.27
CA GLU A 91 -2.45 -12.02 -11.97
C GLU A 91 -3.67 -11.11 -12.24
N LEU A 92 -3.82 -9.99 -11.53
CA LEU A 92 -4.88 -9.00 -11.73
C LEU A 92 -4.38 -7.70 -12.39
N ALA A 93 -3.06 -7.56 -12.58
CA ALA A 93 -2.48 -6.39 -13.24
C ALA A 93 -3.01 -6.27 -14.67
N GLU A 94 -3.64 -5.14 -14.95
CA GLU A 94 -4.20 -4.77 -16.24
C GLU A 94 -4.12 -3.26 -16.41
N LYS A 95 -3.77 -2.77 -17.59
CA LYS A 95 -3.68 -1.33 -17.87
C LYS A 95 -5.01 -0.64 -17.60
N ASN A 96 -4.97 0.60 -17.13
CA ASN A 96 -6.13 1.38 -16.67
C ASN A 96 -6.91 0.70 -15.53
N HIS A 97 -6.22 -0.11 -14.71
CA HIS A 97 -6.81 -0.69 -13.51
C HIS A 97 -5.85 -0.60 -12.34
N PHE A 98 -6.40 -0.30 -11.17
CA PHE A 98 -5.70 -0.45 -9.90
C PHE A 98 -6.32 -1.58 -9.06
N VAL A 99 -5.54 -2.20 -8.21
CA VAL A 99 -5.94 -3.33 -7.38
C VAL A 99 -5.96 -2.92 -5.92
N CYS A 100 -7.03 -3.28 -5.19
CA CYS A 100 -7.11 -3.14 -3.75
C CYS A 100 -7.31 -4.51 -3.11
N GLY A 101 -6.38 -4.90 -2.24
CA GLY A 101 -6.36 -6.21 -1.61
C GLY A 101 -7.01 -6.26 -0.23
N SER A 102 -6.94 -7.44 0.38
CA SER A 102 -7.50 -7.71 1.71
C SER A 102 -6.46 -7.53 2.80
N ARG A 103 -6.91 -7.05 3.96
CA ARG A 103 -6.12 -6.92 5.18
C ARG A 103 -6.71 -7.80 6.28
N ILE A 104 -5.84 -8.49 7.00
CA ILE A 104 -6.14 -9.26 8.20
C ILE A 104 -5.50 -8.52 9.38
N LEU A 105 -6.32 -8.00 10.29
CA LEU A 105 -5.82 -7.36 11.51
C LEU A 105 -5.43 -8.44 12.51
N LEU A 106 -4.18 -8.41 12.96
CA LEU A 106 -3.70 -9.34 13.97
C LEU A 106 -4.01 -8.84 15.38
N GLU A 107 -4.30 -9.78 16.29
CA GLU A 107 -4.49 -9.46 17.69
C GLU A 107 -3.15 -9.09 18.38
N PRO A 108 -3.19 -8.29 19.48
CA PRO A 108 -1.99 -7.89 20.21
C PRO A 108 -1.10 -9.08 20.62
N LYS A 109 -1.70 -10.15 21.15
CA LYS A 109 -0.97 -11.36 21.58
C LYS A 109 -0.27 -12.09 20.43
N ILE A 110 -0.89 -12.09 19.22
CA ILE A 110 -0.31 -12.71 18.04
C ILE A 110 0.84 -11.84 17.53
N THR A 111 0.64 -10.53 17.48
CA THR A 111 1.67 -9.56 17.09
C THR A 111 2.90 -9.68 17.98
N GLU A 112 2.73 -9.69 19.30
CA GLU A 112 3.84 -9.86 20.26
C GLU A 112 4.63 -11.15 20.03
N LYS A 113 3.94 -12.26 19.77
CA LYS A 113 4.59 -13.55 19.46
C LYS A 113 5.39 -13.52 18.18
N ILE A 114 4.88 -12.82 17.15
CA ILE A 114 5.59 -12.65 15.87
C ILE A 114 6.84 -11.82 16.09
N LEU A 115 6.73 -10.68 16.78
CA LEU A 115 7.85 -9.78 17.07
C LEU A 115 8.95 -10.48 17.87
N LYS A 116 8.58 -11.30 18.88
CA LYS A 116 9.56 -12.04 19.72
C LYS A 116 10.22 -13.22 19.02
N LYS A 117 9.49 -13.93 18.16
CA LYS A 117 9.95 -15.20 17.58
C LYS A 117 10.32 -15.13 16.11
N GLU A 118 10.07 -14.01 15.47
CA GLU A 118 10.23 -13.80 14.02
C GLU A 118 9.59 -14.92 13.15
N LYS A 119 8.64 -15.68 13.71
CA LYS A 119 7.97 -16.79 13.03
C LYS A 119 6.66 -16.33 12.42
N PHE A 120 6.61 -16.39 11.10
CA PHE A 120 5.43 -16.04 10.33
C PHE A 120 5.25 -17.01 9.14
N PRO A 121 4.02 -17.30 8.71
CA PRO A 121 2.74 -16.90 9.30
C PRO A 121 2.41 -17.71 10.58
N PRO A 122 1.53 -17.18 11.45
CA PRO A 122 0.98 -18.00 12.53
C PRO A 122 0.19 -19.17 11.92
N PRO A 123 0.15 -20.33 12.59
CA PRO A 123 -0.60 -21.47 12.09
C PRO A 123 -2.07 -21.11 11.86
N PHE A 124 -2.63 -21.47 10.71
CA PHE A 124 -4.00 -21.06 10.30
C PHE A 124 -5.08 -21.52 11.30
N TRP A 125 -4.88 -22.67 11.99
CA TRP A 125 -5.81 -23.17 13.03
C TRP A 125 -5.86 -22.32 14.32
N LYS A 126 -4.94 -21.37 14.46
CA LYS A 126 -4.94 -20.37 15.55
C LYS A 126 -5.54 -19.04 15.12
N MET A 127 -6.05 -18.94 13.89
CA MET A 127 -6.66 -17.73 13.38
C MET A 127 -8.19 -17.83 13.48
N PRO A 128 -8.91 -16.72 13.75
CA PRO A 128 -10.37 -16.68 13.64
C PRO A 128 -10.84 -17.12 12.24
N LEU A 129 -11.99 -17.80 12.15
CA LEU A 129 -12.51 -18.36 10.90
C LEU A 129 -12.57 -17.33 9.75
N GLY A 130 -12.98 -16.09 10.06
CA GLY A 130 -13.02 -15.02 9.06
C GLY A 130 -11.65 -14.67 8.46
N PHE A 131 -10.58 -14.87 9.21
CA PHE A 131 -9.20 -14.69 8.71
C PHE A 131 -8.78 -15.86 7.82
N VAL A 132 -9.14 -17.08 8.20
CA VAL A 132 -8.90 -18.28 7.38
C VAL A 132 -9.56 -18.13 6.02
N LEU A 133 -10.83 -17.73 5.98
CA LEU A 133 -11.58 -17.51 4.74
C LEU A 133 -10.93 -16.43 3.85
N ASN A 134 -10.44 -15.34 4.44
CA ASN A 134 -9.73 -14.29 3.69
C ASN A 134 -8.32 -14.72 3.22
N SER A 135 -7.71 -15.71 3.86
CA SER A 135 -6.41 -16.27 3.48
C SER A 135 -6.50 -17.41 2.45
N LEU A 136 -7.71 -17.96 2.21
CA LEU A 136 -7.93 -18.99 1.20
C LEU A 136 -7.54 -18.46 -0.18
N ARG A 137 -6.64 -19.20 -0.86
CA ARG A 137 -6.15 -18.86 -2.17
C ARG A 137 -6.90 -19.63 -3.24
N SER A 138 -7.65 -18.93 -4.10
CA SER A 138 -8.37 -19.49 -5.22
C SER A 138 -8.32 -18.57 -6.44
N ARG A 139 -7.72 -19.03 -7.54
CA ARG A 139 -7.62 -18.27 -8.79
C ARG A 139 -8.98 -17.99 -9.40
N ILE A 140 -9.90 -18.96 -9.35
CA ILE A 140 -11.27 -18.83 -9.89
C ILE A 140 -12.03 -17.77 -9.09
N LEU A 141 -12.02 -17.90 -7.74
CA LEU A 141 -12.66 -16.95 -6.85
C LEU A 141 -12.08 -15.54 -7.03
N ARG A 142 -10.76 -15.41 -7.14
CA ARG A 142 -10.07 -14.14 -7.34
C ARG A 142 -10.56 -13.42 -8.61
N ARG A 143 -10.61 -14.11 -9.76
CA ARG A 143 -11.08 -13.54 -11.02
C ARG A 143 -12.56 -13.12 -10.98
N TYR A 144 -13.39 -13.95 -10.37
CA TYR A 144 -14.80 -13.63 -10.19
C TYR A 144 -15.03 -12.43 -9.28
N MET A 145 -14.37 -12.41 -8.12
CA MET A 145 -14.52 -11.37 -7.11
C MET A 145 -13.89 -10.04 -7.55
N ALA A 146 -12.84 -10.06 -8.37
CA ALA A 146 -12.19 -8.86 -8.88
C ALA A 146 -13.19 -7.91 -9.55
N LYS A 147 -14.09 -8.46 -10.39
CA LYS A 147 -15.14 -7.69 -11.08
C LYS A 147 -16.34 -7.37 -10.16
N ARG A 148 -16.77 -8.33 -9.32
CA ARG A 148 -17.94 -8.18 -8.47
C ARG A 148 -17.79 -7.04 -7.46
N TYR A 149 -16.62 -6.88 -6.86
CA TYR A 149 -16.33 -5.85 -5.84
C TYR A 149 -15.66 -4.58 -6.40
N ALA A 150 -15.55 -4.46 -7.72
CA ALA A 150 -15.00 -3.30 -8.39
C ALA A 150 -15.81 -2.01 -8.16
N ARG A 151 -17.14 -2.14 -8.05
CA ARG A 151 -18.07 -1.00 -8.00
C ARG A 151 -18.00 -0.17 -6.72
N SER A 152 -17.49 -0.70 -5.61
CA SER A 152 -17.38 0.03 -4.34
C SER A 152 -16.00 0.66 -4.20
N ILE A 153 -15.87 1.93 -4.53
CA ILE A 153 -14.62 2.68 -4.41
C ILE A 153 -14.37 3.14 -2.96
N GLY A 154 -15.42 3.31 -2.16
CA GLY A 154 -15.35 3.88 -0.80
C GLY A 154 -14.61 3.08 0.27
N HIS A 155 -14.15 1.85 -0.02
CA HIS A 155 -13.43 1.02 0.97
C HIS A 155 -12.01 0.73 0.47
N MET A 156 -11.17 1.74 0.51
CA MET A 156 -9.76 1.63 0.16
C MET A 156 -8.91 1.20 1.37
N ARG A 157 -7.75 0.62 1.09
CA ARG A 157 -6.79 0.20 2.11
C ARG A 157 -5.39 0.41 1.55
N GLY A 158 -4.78 1.54 1.85
CA GLY A 158 -3.44 1.89 1.40
C GLY A 158 -2.36 0.85 1.74
N CYS A 159 -2.58 0.08 2.81
CA CYS A 159 -1.69 -1.02 3.17
C CYS A 159 -1.71 -2.22 2.21
N ASN A 160 -2.56 -2.22 1.18
CA ASN A 160 -2.62 -3.29 0.17
C ASN A 160 -3.24 -2.76 -1.13
N MET A 161 -2.47 -2.02 -1.89
CA MET A 161 -2.85 -1.47 -3.19
C MET A 161 -1.79 -1.81 -4.24
N ALA A 162 -2.21 -1.83 -5.50
CA ALA A 162 -1.28 -1.90 -6.62
C ALA A 162 -1.83 -1.12 -7.80
N PHE A 163 -0.94 -0.45 -8.55
CA PHE A 163 -1.29 0.42 -9.66
C PHE A 163 -0.12 0.63 -10.62
N TRP A 164 -0.40 1.06 -11.83
CA TRP A 164 0.61 1.47 -12.78
C TRP A 164 1.13 2.87 -12.44
N LYS A 165 2.44 3.07 -12.51
CA LYS A 165 3.09 4.37 -12.25
C LYS A 165 2.53 5.45 -13.17
N GLU A 166 2.31 5.14 -14.45
CA GLU A 166 1.70 6.05 -15.41
C GLU A 166 0.29 6.51 -15.01
N ASP A 167 -0.52 5.61 -14.42
CA ASP A 167 -1.87 5.94 -13.93
C ASP A 167 -1.82 6.87 -12.71
N VAL A 168 -0.82 6.70 -11.83
CA VAL A 168 -0.58 7.62 -10.72
C VAL A 168 -0.19 9.01 -11.22
N ILE A 169 0.71 9.08 -12.21
CA ILE A 169 1.12 10.35 -12.82
C ILE A 169 -0.06 11.04 -13.50
N LYS A 170 -0.93 10.29 -14.17
CA LYS A 170 -2.12 10.80 -14.84
C LYS A 170 -3.08 11.55 -13.91
N VAL A 171 -3.10 11.22 -12.63
CA VAL A 171 -3.95 11.87 -11.62
C VAL A 171 -3.16 12.76 -10.65
N ASN A 172 -1.88 12.99 -10.91
CA ASN A 172 -0.95 13.75 -10.08
C ASN A 172 -0.64 13.14 -8.71
N GLY A 173 -0.68 11.81 -8.59
CA GLY A 173 -0.29 11.13 -7.36
C GLY A 173 -1.25 11.34 -6.20
N TYR A 174 -0.74 11.28 -4.97
CA TYR A 174 -1.48 11.59 -3.75
C TYR A 174 -1.57 13.10 -3.55
N ASN A 175 -2.71 13.56 -3.05
CA ASN A 175 -2.91 14.98 -2.71
C ASN A 175 -2.16 15.32 -1.41
N GLU A 176 -1.12 16.14 -1.50
CA GLU A 176 -0.26 16.51 -0.37
C GLU A 176 -0.87 17.56 0.56
N ASP A 177 -2.03 18.11 0.22
CA ASP A 177 -2.81 18.97 1.12
C ASP A 177 -3.55 18.13 2.19
N LEU A 178 -3.64 16.82 2.00
CA LEU A 178 -4.17 15.87 2.97
C LEU A 178 -3.06 15.41 3.92
N LEU A 179 -2.69 16.30 4.82
CA LEU A 179 -1.76 16.02 5.91
C LEU A 179 -2.47 15.27 7.03
N GLN A 180 -1.72 14.45 7.77
CA GLN A 180 -2.20 13.56 8.82
C GLN A 180 -2.98 12.34 8.27
N TRP A 181 -3.55 11.53 9.17
CA TRP A 181 -4.19 10.27 8.83
C TRP A 181 -5.67 10.46 8.44
N GLY A 182 -6.07 9.87 7.33
CA GLY A 182 -7.47 9.66 6.96
C GLY A 182 -7.80 10.02 5.49
N HIS A 183 -8.54 9.12 4.85
CA HIS A 183 -9.14 9.28 3.51
C HIS A 183 -8.21 9.56 2.32
N GLU A 184 -6.88 9.68 2.51
CA GLU A 184 -5.91 9.91 1.44
C GLU A 184 -5.98 8.83 0.37
N ASP A 185 -6.13 7.56 0.78
CA ASP A 185 -6.27 6.43 -0.14
C ASP A 185 -7.60 6.45 -0.90
N SER A 186 -8.68 6.88 -0.24
CA SER A 186 -10.01 6.98 -0.84
C SER A 186 -10.08 8.14 -1.84
N GLU A 187 -9.53 9.28 -1.47
CA GLU A 187 -9.43 10.47 -2.32
C GLU A 187 -8.67 10.14 -3.61
N PHE A 188 -7.48 9.56 -3.48
CA PHE A 188 -6.67 9.10 -4.59
C PHE A 188 -7.42 8.11 -5.49
N ALA A 189 -8.10 7.12 -4.89
CA ALA A 189 -8.84 6.11 -5.65
C ALA A 189 -10.04 6.68 -6.41
N TYR A 190 -10.73 7.68 -5.85
CA TYR A 190 -11.80 8.36 -6.57
C TYR A 190 -11.26 9.16 -7.78
N ARG A 191 -10.11 9.85 -7.64
CA ARG A 191 -9.49 10.54 -8.79
C ARG A 191 -9.06 9.56 -9.87
N MET A 192 -8.47 8.42 -9.51
CA MET A 192 -8.17 7.33 -10.42
C MET A 192 -9.43 6.89 -11.18
N HIS A 193 -10.52 6.61 -10.45
CA HIS A 193 -11.79 6.20 -11.04
C HIS A 193 -12.35 7.25 -12.03
N PHE A 194 -12.38 8.51 -11.64
CA PHE A 194 -12.87 9.58 -12.52
C PHE A 194 -11.96 9.83 -13.73
N ALA A 195 -10.68 9.48 -13.63
CA ALA A 195 -9.74 9.48 -14.76
C ALA A 195 -9.88 8.27 -15.70
N GLY A 196 -10.83 7.36 -15.43
CA GLY A 196 -11.09 6.16 -16.22
C GLY A 196 -10.23 4.95 -15.84
N ILE A 197 -9.62 4.97 -14.66
CA ILE A 197 -8.82 3.84 -14.13
C ILE A 197 -9.72 3.08 -13.16
N GLU A 198 -10.08 1.84 -13.52
CA GLU A 198 -11.06 1.07 -12.78
C GLU A 198 -10.44 0.27 -11.63
N LYS A 199 -11.23 0.04 -10.58
CA LYS A 199 -10.82 -0.76 -9.43
C LYS A 199 -11.00 -2.25 -9.71
N LYS A 200 -10.03 -3.06 -9.28
CA LYS A 200 -10.17 -4.50 -9.07
C LYS A 200 -10.02 -4.86 -7.60
N ALA A 201 -10.88 -5.70 -7.07
CA ALA A 201 -10.77 -6.19 -5.70
C ALA A 201 -10.01 -7.52 -5.66
N LEU A 202 -8.86 -7.54 -4.99
CA LEU A 202 -8.09 -8.77 -4.78
C LEU A 202 -8.65 -9.53 -3.57
N LYS A 203 -9.44 -10.55 -3.86
CA LYS A 203 -9.99 -11.53 -2.94
C LYS A 203 -9.53 -12.94 -3.34
N GLY A 204 -9.46 -13.86 -2.38
CA GLY A 204 -8.98 -15.22 -2.67
C GLY A 204 -7.48 -15.25 -2.98
N GLY A 205 -6.70 -14.50 -2.22
CA GLY A 205 -5.24 -14.40 -2.30
C GLY A 205 -4.74 -12.99 -2.00
N GLY A 206 -3.43 -12.77 -2.11
CA GLY A 206 -2.77 -11.48 -1.98
C GLY A 206 -3.13 -10.69 -0.71
N CYS A 207 -3.38 -11.35 0.41
CA CYS A 207 -3.69 -10.68 1.66
C CYS A 207 -2.42 -10.21 2.38
N VAL A 208 -2.59 -9.17 3.20
CA VAL A 208 -1.58 -8.73 4.17
C VAL A 208 -2.07 -8.96 5.59
N TYR A 209 -1.14 -9.28 6.48
CA TYR A 209 -1.38 -9.43 7.91
C TYR A 209 -0.83 -8.21 8.62
N HIS A 210 -1.72 -7.37 9.11
CA HIS A 210 -1.38 -6.11 9.73
C HIS A 210 -1.10 -6.32 11.22
N LEU A 211 0.10 -5.99 11.64
CA LEU A 211 0.50 -6.05 13.04
C LEU A 211 -0.33 -5.07 13.87
N TYR A 212 -0.67 -5.47 15.08
CA TYR A 212 -1.43 -4.61 15.98
C TYR A 212 -0.58 -3.43 16.42
N HIS A 213 -1.14 -2.24 16.30
CA HIS A 213 -0.67 -1.02 16.93
C HIS A 213 -1.86 -0.15 17.37
N LYS A 214 -1.63 0.81 18.25
CA LYS A 214 -2.64 1.81 18.60
C LYS A 214 -2.97 2.62 17.35
N GLN A 215 -4.26 2.87 17.14
CA GLN A 215 -4.70 3.71 16.03
C GLN A 215 -4.24 5.16 16.22
N ALA A 216 -3.89 5.82 15.13
CA ALA A 216 -3.57 7.25 15.14
C ALA A 216 -4.82 8.07 15.52
N PRO A 217 -4.64 9.25 16.14
CA PRO A 217 -5.74 10.19 16.36
C PRO A 217 -6.44 10.56 15.05
N ARG A 218 -7.76 10.83 15.13
CA ARG A 218 -8.60 11.18 13.97
C ARG A 218 -8.99 12.65 13.96
N ASP A 219 -8.11 13.52 14.42
CA ASP A 219 -8.41 14.91 14.66
C ASP A 219 -8.81 15.68 13.39
N ASN A 220 -8.37 15.23 12.22
CA ASN A 220 -8.66 15.86 10.92
C ASN A 220 -9.69 15.09 10.06
N GLU A 221 -10.40 14.13 10.62
CA GLU A 221 -11.36 13.31 9.86
C GLU A 221 -12.43 14.15 9.14
N GLU A 222 -12.92 15.20 9.80
CA GLU A 222 -13.94 16.09 9.22
C GLU A 222 -13.41 16.88 8.00
N ARG A 223 -12.19 17.44 8.08
CA ARG A 223 -11.54 18.12 6.96
C ARG A 223 -11.32 17.18 5.78
N HIS A 224 -10.84 15.97 6.04
CA HIS A 224 -10.62 14.96 5.01
C HIS A 224 -11.92 14.49 4.37
N ASN A 225 -13.01 14.39 5.14
CA ASN A 225 -14.35 14.11 4.62
C ASN A 225 -14.85 15.21 3.68
N GLN A 226 -14.60 16.48 4.01
CA GLN A 226 -14.96 17.61 3.17
C GLN A 226 -14.19 17.59 1.84
N GLU A 227 -12.87 17.35 1.86
CA GLU A 227 -12.05 17.23 0.65
C GLU A 227 -12.48 16.04 -0.21
N LEU A 228 -12.72 14.88 0.40
CA LEU A 228 -13.25 13.71 -0.31
C LEU A 228 -14.60 14.00 -0.96
N SER A 229 -15.48 14.72 -0.26
CA SER A 229 -16.80 15.12 -0.79
C SER A 229 -16.69 16.06 -1.98
N LYS A 230 -15.73 17.00 -1.98
CA LYS A 230 -15.43 17.88 -3.12
C LYS A 230 -14.95 17.07 -4.33
N VAL A 231 -14.03 16.11 -4.11
CA VAL A 231 -13.54 15.23 -5.18
C VAL A 231 -14.67 14.41 -5.79
N ILE A 232 -15.55 13.84 -4.96
CA ILE A 232 -16.68 13.03 -5.44
C ILE A 232 -17.70 13.86 -6.19
N SER A 233 -18.16 14.99 -5.64
CA SER A 233 -19.18 15.84 -6.25
C SER A 233 -18.69 16.52 -7.53
N GLY A 234 -17.43 16.99 -7.53
CA GLY A 234 -16.79 17.62 -8.68
C GLY A 234 -16.25 16.63 -9.73
N LYS A 235 -16.26 15.33 -9.46
CA LYS A 235 -15.61 14.30 -10.29
C LYS A 235 -14.17 14.68 -10.65
N VAL A 236 -13.45 15.18 -9.64
CA VAL A 236 -12.08 15.67 -9.79
C VAL A 236 -11.16 14.51 -10.21
N LYS A 237 -10.31 14.76 -11.21
CA LYS A 237 -9.37 13.76 -11.76
C LYS A 237 -7.92 14.05 -11.42
N TRP A 238 -7.61 15.27 -11.05
CA TRP A 238 -6.26 15.77 -10.84
C TRP A 238 -6.21 16.57 -9.54
N CYS A 239 -5.19 16.36 -8.69
CA CYS A 239 -4.93 17.23 -7.55
C CYS A 239 -3.86 18.27 -7.93
N GLU A 240 -3.96 19.47 -7.39
CA GLU A 240 -3.01 20.56 -7.71
C GLU A 240 -1.66 20.35 -7.04
N ASN A 241 -1.66 19.84 -5.82
CA ASN A 241 -0.46 19.60 -5.03
C ASN A 241 -0.13 18.11 -4.97
N GLY A 242 0.66 17.62 -5.91
CA GLY A 242 0.90 16.19 -6.09
C GLY A 242 2.32 15.81 -6.50
N ILE A 243 2.42 14.68 -7.23
CA ILE A 243 3.67 14.03 -7.60
C ILE A 243 4.47 14.78 -8.67
N ASP A 244 3.86 15.65 -9.48
CA ASP A 244 4.46 16.33 -10.64
C ASP A 244 5.74 17.08 -10.32
N LYS A 245 5.87 17.61 -9.10
CA LYS A 245 7.07 18.32 -8.61
C LYS A 245 8.27 17.41 -8.34
N TYR A 246 8.08 16.09 -8.29
CA TYR A 246 9.12 15.09 -8.08
C TYR A 246 9.48 14.31 -9.36
N ILE A 247 8.70 14.49 -10.42
CA ILE A 247 8.87 13.77 -11.68
C ILE A 247 9.78 14.54 -12.62
N THR A 248 10.76 13.85 -13.18
CA THR A 248 11.65 14.41 -14.19
C THR A 248 11.04 14.34 -15.59
N LYS A 249 11.58 15.12 -16.56
CA LYS A 249 11.14 15.07 -17.96
C LYS A 249 11.26 13.69 -18.61
N LYS A 250 12.01 12.76 -18.00
CA LYS A 250 12.15 11.37 -18.48
C LYS A 250 10.99 10.46 -18.04
N ASP A 251 10.23 10.88 -17.05
CA ASP A 251 9.10 10.13 -16.51
C ASP A 251 7.74 10.54 -17.13
N LYS A 252 7.75 11.59 -17.97
CA LYS A 252 6.61 12.08 -18.76
C LYS A 252 6.67 11.54 -20.18
#